data_6d6df566326dd5e35e3c36020f46b276
#
_entry.id   6d6df566326dd5e35e3c36020f46b276
#
_cell.length_a   1.000
_cell.length_b   1.000
_cell.length_c   1.000
_cell.angle_alpha   90.00
_cell.angle_beta   90.00
_cell.angle_gamma   90.00
#
_symmetry.space_group_name_H-M   'P 1'
#
loop_
_entity.id
_entity.type
_entity.pdbx_description
1 polymer ?
#
loop_
_entity_poly.entity_id
_entity_poly.type
_entity_poly.pdbx_seq_one_letter_code
_entity_poly.pdbx_strand_id
1 'polypeptide(L)'
;LPVIITAIYFLFTPVSLGIFLASFIGINGLWIGMAAAPILAILIGSVIVMCRYGKTAVPLILDAKNDIGISSYDIVLTPENTIKMRDDIECLLRKNNVTDKTIYRIMLLIEELGTLITEQNPGKKIYCECTIKISDSEKEIKIIMRDSGKIFNITDSDMEISSLNAFVVSSMMEKYENRKNLTTMGYNRNEFLISDSEG
;
A
#
# COMPACT_ATOMS: atom_id res chain seq x y z
N LEU A 1 11.90 -3.46 13.18
CA LEU A 1 12.81 -3.62 12.05
C LEU A 1 13.34 -2.28 11.50
N PRO A 2 12.52 -1.23 11.26
CA PRO A 2 13.02 0.04 10.74
C PRO A 2 14.13 0.65 11.57
N VAL A 3 14.00 0.66 12.90
CA VAL A 3 15.01 1.20 13.82
C VAL A 3 16.36 0.49 13.69
N ILE A 4 16.36 -0.83 13.52
CA ILE A 4 17.58 -1.63 13.36
C ILE A 4 18.26 -1.28 12.02
N ILE A 5 17.48 -1.20 10.94
CA ILE A 5 18.01 -0.82 9.63
C ILE A 5 18.59 0.60 9.65
N THR A 6 17.90 1.53 10.30
CA THR A 6 18.37 2.90 10.47
C THR A 6 19.69 2.97 11.26
N ALA A 7 19.79 2.21 12.35
CA ALA A 7 21.01 2.15 13.15
C ALA A 7 22.20 1.55 12.34
N ILE A 8 21.96 0.51 11.56
CA ILE A 8 22.95 -0.06 10.66
C ILE A 8 23.40 0.99 9.63
N TYR A 9 22.45 1.68 9.02
CA TYR A 9 22.73 2.67 7.99
C TYR A 9 23.54 3.86 8.50
N PHE A 10 23.12 4.49 9.58
CA PHE A 10 23.69 5.75 10.04
C PHE A 10 24.87 5.60 11.02
N LEU A 11 24.96 4.50 11.75
CA LEU A 11 25.95 4.35 12.80
C LEU A 11 26.95 3.23 12.51
N PHE A 12 26.47 2.00 12.39
CA PHE A 12 27.38 0.85 12.32
C PHE A 12 28.18 0.79 11.03
N THR A 13 27.54 0.97 9.88
CA THR A 13 28.22 0.83 8.58
C THR A 13 29.27 1.92 8.34
N PRO A 14 29.01 3.23 8.56
CA PRO A 14 30.02 4.27 8.36
C PRO A 14 31.20 4.13 9.31
N VAL A 15 30.95 3.86 10.57
CA VAL A 15 32.00 3.75 11.58
C VAL A 15 32.89 2.53 11.33
N SER A 16 32.29 1.35 11.15
CA SER A 16 33.05 0.11 10.94
C SER A 16 33.85 0.13 9.64
N LEU A 17 33.23 0.58 8.54
CA LEU A 17 33.88 0.66 7.23
C LEU A 17 34.97 1.74 7.21
N GLY A 18 34.70 2.88 7.85
CA GLY A 18 35.66 3.97 8.00
C GLY A 18 36.92 3.54 8.76
N ILE A 19 36.75 2.90 9.93
CA ILE A 19 37.88 2.38 10.74
C ILE A 19 38.64 1.30 9.97
N PHE A 20 37.93 0.38 9.32
CA PHE A 20 38.54 -0.69 8.54
C PHE A 20 39.40 -0.12 7.41
N LEU A 21 38.88 0.77 6.58
CA LEU A 21 39.64 1.37 5.49
C LEU A 21 40.77 2.31 5.99
N ALA A 22 40.56 2.99 7.11
CA ALA A 22 41.60 3.83 7.72
C ALA A 22 42.84 3.02 8.17
N SER A 23 42.66 1.76 8.57
CA SER A 23 43.78 0.87 8.94
C SER A 23 44.68 0.52 7.75
N PHE A 24 44.20 0.60 6.50
CA PHE A 24 44.99 0.30 5.29
C PHE A 24 45.51 1.55 4.57
N ILE A 25 44.69 2.61 4.48
CA ILE A 25 44.94 3.77 3.64
C ILE A 25 45.08 5.06 4.46
N GLY A 26 45.08 4.93 5.81
CA GLY A 26 45.15 6.08 6.71
C GLY A 26 43.88 6.95 6.63
N ILE A 27 44.02 8.25 6.86
CA ILE A 27 42.91 9.19 6.95
C ILE A 27 42.06 9.25 5.67
N ASN A 28 42.65 9.00 4.51
CA ASN A 28 41.89 8.92 3.25
C ASN A 28 40.91 7.73 3.24
N GLY A 29 41.27 6.62 3.90
CA GLY A 29 40.38 5.47 4.06
C GLY A 29 39.14 5.78 4.87
N LEU A 30 39.25 6.69 5.85
CA LEU A 30 38.07 7.14 6.63
C LEU A 30 37.04 7.83 5.72
N TRP A 31 37.48 8.75 4.88
CA TRP A 31 36.60 9.47 3.95
C TRP A 31 35.95 8.55 2.91
N ILE A 32 36.76 7.65 2.34
CA ILE A 32 36.25 6.65 1.39
C ILE A 32 35.24 5.73 2.06
N GLY A 33 35.51 5.29 3.29
CA GLY A 33 34.61 4.46 4.07
C GLY A 33 33.25 5.13 4.35
N MET A 34 33.28 6.39 4.75
CA MET A 34 32.06 7.17 4.96
C MET A 34 31.25 7.35 3.68
N ALA A 35 31.92 7.61 2.54
CA ALA A 35 31.23 7.76 1.25
C ALA A 35 30.64 6.43 0.72
N ALA A 36 31.32 5.30 0.96
CA ALA A 36 30.88 3.97 0.52
C ALA A 36 29.85 3.32 1.45
N ALA A 37 29.76 3.77 2.70
CA ALA A 37 28.90 3.20 3.72
C ALA A 37 27.39 3.11 3.32
N PRO A 38 26.79 4.13 2.68
CA PRO A 38 25.39 4.04 2.24
C PRO A 38 25.12 2.87 1.28
N ILE A 39 26.05 2.61 0.36
CA ILE A 39 25.92 1.51 -0.62
C ILE A 39 25.95 0.17 0.12
N LEU A 40 26.93 0.00 1.02
CA LEU A 40 27.05 -1.23 1.81
C LEU A 40 25.86 -1.44 2.74
N ALA A 41 25.34 -0.37 3.35
CA ALA A 41 24.17 -0.43 4.21
C ALA A 41 22.90 -0.85 3.46
N ILE A 42 22.69 -0.37 2.22
CA ILE A 42 21.59 -0.81 1.36
C ILE A 42 21.71 -2.29 1.04
N LEU A 43 22.90 -2.77 0.72
CA LEU A 43 23.13 -4.20 0.44
C LEU A 43 22.83 -5.06 1.67
N ILE A 44 23.35 -4.70 2.83
CA ILE A 44 23.11 -5.42 4.09
C ILE A 44 21.61 -5.39 4.43
N GLY A 45 20.96 -4.23 4.33
CA GLY A 45 19.54 -4.07 4.59
C GLY A 45 18.68 -4.93 3.67
N SER A 46 19.03 -4.97 2.38
CA SER A 46 18.35 -5.81 1.39
C SER A 46 18.48 -7.30 1.72
N VAL A 47 19.68 -7.76 2.10
CA VAL A 47 19.92 -9.15 2.51
C VAL A 47 19.08 -9.50 3.76
N ILE A 48 19.04 -8.62 4.77
CA ILE A 48 18.25 -8.85 5.99
C ILE A 48 16.76 -8.97 5.65
N VAL A 49 16.25 -8.10 4.79
CA VAL A 49 14.85 -8.13 4.35
C VAL A 49 14.56 -9.41 3.57
N MET A 50 15.42 -9.79 2.63
CA MET A 50 15.29 -11.03 1.86
C MET A 50 15.28 -12.28 2.74
N CYS A 51 16.16 -12.33 3.74
CA CYS A 51 16.24 -13.47 4.66
C CYS A 51 15.01 -13.58 5.57
N ARG A 52 14.40 -12.46 5.94
CA ARG A 52 13.28 -12.44 6.89
C ARG A 52 11.91 -12.54 6.25
N TYR A 53 11.73 -11.99 5.06
CA TYR A 53 10.42 -11.86 4.39
C TYR A 53 10.38 -12.53 3.01
N GLY A 54 11.47 -13.18 2.60
CA GLY A 54 11.59 -13.80 1.29
C GLY A 54 12.10 -12.86 0.20
N LYS A 55 12.40 -13.44 -0.97
CA LYS A 55 13.00 -12.70 -2.10
C LYS A 55 12.08 -11.64 -2.71
N THR A 56 10.78 -11.78 -2.53
CA THR A 56 9.74 -10.86 -3.03
C THR A 56 9.53 -9.62 -2.15
N ALA A 57 10.09 -9.60 -0.95
CA ALA A 57 9.88 -8.53 0.01
C ALA A 57 10.87 -7.35 -0.10
N VAL A 58 11.78 -7.39 -1.06
CA VAL A 58 12.68 -6.25 -1.32
C VAL A 58 11.91 -5.18 -2.08
N PRO A 59 11.61 -4.03 -1.47
CA PRO A 59 10.73 -3.00 -2.08
C PRO A 59 11.39 -2.27 -3.25
N LEU A 60 12.59 -2.67 -3.65
CA LEU A 60 13.33 -2.07 -4.74
C LEU A 60 12.93 -2.70 -6.08
N ILE A 61 11.99 -2.07 -6.77
CA ILE A 61 11.89 -2.08 -8.25
C ILE A 61 11.31 -3.36 -8.87
N LEU A 62 11.16 -4.49 -8.16
CA LEU A 62 11.00 -5.79 -8.81
C LEU A 62 9.72 -6.57 -8.49
N ASP A 63 8.79 -6.04 -7.74
CA ASP A 63 7.44 -6.64 -7.61
C ASP A 63 6.62 -6.50 -8.91
N ALA A 64 7.11 -5.72 -9.85
CA ALA A 64 6.48 -5.53 -11.16
C ALA A 64 6.43 -6.81 -12.04
N LYS A 65 7.08 -7.90 -11.63
CA LYS A 65 7.10 -9.13 -12.43
C LYS A 65 5.95 -10.09 -12.17
N ASN A 66 5.28 -9.94 -11.04
CA ASN A 66 4.13 -10.80 -10.69
C ASN A 66 2.78 -10.04 -10.71
N ASP A 67 2.80 -8.71 -10.78
CA ASP A 67 1.60 -7.90 -10.87
C ASP A 67 1.31 -7.61 -12.36
N ILE A 68 0.28 -8.21 -12.92
CA ILE A 68 -0.13 -8.03 -14.32
C ILE A 68 -0.69 -6.64 -14.55
N GLY A 69 -1.26 -6.02 -13.52
CA GLY A 69 -1.85 -4.69 -13.61
C GLY A 69 -1.77 -3.94 -12.28
N ILE A 70 -1.05 -2.80 -12.30
CA ILE A 70 -1.14 -1.82 -11.22
C ILE A 70 -1.70 -0.55 -11.84
N SER A 71 -2.78 -0.04 -11.28
CA SER A 71 -3.35 1.24 -11.68
C SER A 71 -3.65 2.09 -10.45
N SER A 72 -3.37 3.38 -10.54
CA SER A 72 -3.64 4.34 -9.47
C SER A 72 -4.45 5.51 -10.00
N TYR A 73 -5.46 5.92 -9.25
CA TYR A 73 -6.41 6.96 -9.59
C TYR A 73 -6.44 7.99 -8.48
N ASP A 74 -6.12 9.24 -8.83
CA ASP A 74 -6.18 10.38 -7.91
C ASP A 74 -7.40 11.23 -8.23
N ILE A 75 -8.39 11.24 -7.35
CA ILE A 75 -9.62 11.97 -7.57
C ILE A 75 -10.00 12.84 -6.37
N VAL A 76 -10.79 13.86 -6.64
CA VAL A 76 -11.65 14.46 -5.60
C VAL A 76 -12.92 13.64 -5.54
N LEU A 77 -13.27 13.18 -4.34
CA LEU A 77 -14.42 12.32 -4.12
C LEU A 77 -15.70 13.12 -4.38
N THR A 78 -16.27 12.91 -5.54
CA THR A 78 -17.59 13.40 -5.97
C THR A 78 -18.30 12.26 -6.68
N PRO A 79 -19.64 12.21 -6.70
CA PRO A 79 -20.36 11.15 -7.39
C PRO A 79 -19.89 10.96 -8.84
N GLU A 80 -19.69 12.06 -9.58
CA GLU A 80 -19.23 12.01 -10.96
C GLU A 80 -17.84 11.41 -11.12
N ASN A 81 -16.88 11.83 -10.29
CA ASN A 81 -15.51 11.33 -10.35
C ASN A 81 -15.43 9.87 -9.90
N THR A 82 -16.23 9.47 -8.91
CA THR A 82 -16.32 8.09 -8.45
C THR A 82 -16.85 7.18 -9.56
N ILE A 83 -17.87 7.61 -10.31
CA ILE A 83 -18.39 6.86 -11.46
C ILE A 83 -17.31 6.70 -12.54
N LYS A 84 -16.61 7.77 -12.91
CA LYS A 84 -15.53 7.70 -13.90
C LYS A 84 -14.43 6.73 -13.47
N MET A 85 -13.95 6.85 -12.24
CA MET A 85 -12.94 5.97 -11.69
C MET A 85 -13.41 4.51 -11.71
N ARG A 86 -14.66 4.25 -11.33
CA ARG A 86 -15.27 2.92 -11.36
C ARG A 86 -15.26 2.33 -12.77
N ASP A 87 -15.68 3.11 -13.79
CA ASP A 87 -15.76 2.65 -15.17
C ASP A 87 -14.36 2.33 -15.74
N ASP A 88 -13.34 3.14 -15.41
CA ASP A 88 -11.94 2.88 -15.77
C ASP A 88 -11.41 1.60 -15.11
N ILE A 89 -11.74 1.38 -13.83
CA ILE A 89 -11.37 0.18 -13.08
C ILE A 89 -12.07 -1.06 -13.67
N GLU A 90 -13.35 -0.97 -14.00
CA GLU A 90 -14.07 -2.07 -14.64
C GLU A 90 -13.40 -2.46 -15.97
N CYS A 91 -13.04 -1.49 -16.80
CA CYS A 91 -12.32 -1.73 -18.04
C CYS A 91 -10.97 -2.44 -17.79
N LEU A 92 -10.21 -2.02 -16.77
CA LEU A 92 -8.95 -2.65 -16.38
C LEU A 92 -9.15 -4.12 -15.95
N LEU A 93 -10.14 -4.39 -15.12
CA LEU A 93 -10.43 -5.73 -14.61
C LEU A 93 -10.88 -6.67 -15.72
N ARG A 94 -11.76 -6.22 -16.63
CA ARG A 94 -12.19 -6.98 -17.81
C ARG A 94 -11.03 -7.30 -18.74
N LYS A 95 -10.11 -6.36 -18.96
CA LYS A 95 -8.90 -6.56 -19.75
C LYS A 95 -7.99 -7.65 -19.18
N ASN A 96 -8.00 -7.82 -17.87
CA ASN A 96 -7.21 -8.84 -17.15
C ASN A 96 -8.00 -10.13 -16.88
N ASN A 97 -9.13 -10.35 -17.57
CA ASN A 97 -9.94 -11.56 -17.48
C ASN A 97 -10.45 -11.90 -16.08
N VAL A 98 -10.69 -10.87 -15.26
CA VAL A 98 -11.32 -11.04 -13.94
C VAL A 98 -12.79 -11.44 -14.13
N THR A 99 -13.29 -12.34 -13.29
CA THR A 99 -14.68 -12.82 -13.39
C THR A 99 -15.69 -11.70 -13.17
N ASP A 100 -16.83 -11.74 -13.88
CA ASP A 100 -17.89 -10.74 -13.74
C ASP A 100 -18.35 -10.60 -12.28
N LYS A 101 -18.47 -11.70 -11.57
CA LYS A 101 -18.86 -11.73 -10.15
C LYS A 101 -17.90 -10.91 -9.29
N THR A 102 -16.60 -11.09 -9.49
CA THR A 102 -15.56 -10.35 -8.77
C THR A 102 -15.55 -8.88 -9.17
N ILE A 103 -15.73 -8.58 -10.46
CA ILE A 103 -15.87 -7.21 -10.95
C ILE A 103 -17.02 -6.50 -10.25
N TYR A 104 -18.22 -7.09 -10.19
CA TYR A 104 -19.36 -6.50 -9.52
C TYR A 104 -19.10 -6.25 -8.03
N ARG A 105 -18.44 -7.18 -7.35
CA ARG A 105 -18.05 -7.00 -5.93
C ARG A 105 -17.13 -5.80 -5.74
N ILE A 106 -16.12 -5.66 -6.61
CA ILE A 106 -15.16 -4.55 -6.55
C ILE A 106 -15.85 -3.22 -6.83
N MET A 107 -16.70 -3.17 -7.86
CA MET A 107 -17.44 -1.96 -8.21
C MET A 107 -18.32 -1.49 -7.06
N LEU A 108 -19.08 -2.41 -6.46
CA LEU A 108 -19.94 -2.11 -5.32
C LEU A 108 -19.11 -1.67 -4.11
N LEU A 109 -17.99 -2.33 -3.82
CA LEU A 109 -17.10 -1.96 -2.72
C LEU A 109 -16.59 -0.51 -2.87
N ILE A 110 -16.13 -0.12 -4.06
CA ILE A 110 -15.62 1.22 -4.33
C ILE A 110 -16.72 2.27 -4.18
N GLU A 111 -17.93 1.98 -4.67
CA GLU A 111 -19.06 2.88 -4.63
C GLU A 111 -19.54 3.10 -3.20
N GLU A 112 -19.75 2.01 -2.44
CA GLU A 112 -20.21 2.07 -1.05
C GLU A 112 -19.17 2.70 -0.13
N LEU A 113 -17.89 2.39 -0.32
CA LEU A 113 -16.82 3.01 0.47
C LEU A 113 -16.69 4.51 0.16
N GLY A 114 -16.79 4.89 -1.11
CA GLY A 114 -16.78 6.30 -1.52
C GLY A 114 -17.94 7.08 -0.93
N THR A 115 -19.13 6.49 -0.90
CA THR A 115 -20.34 7.06 -0.28
C THR A 115 -20.14 7.22 1.23
N LEU A 116 -19.66 6.17 1.91
CA LEU A 116 -19.41 6.19 3.34
C LEU A 116 -18.39 7.28 3.74
N ILE A 117 -17.28 7.41 2.99
CA ILE A 117 -16.29 8.47 3.22
C ILE A 117 -16.93 9.85 3.08
N THR A 118 -17.78 10.04 2.08
CA THR A 118 -18.45 11.32 1.83
C THR A 118 -19.46 11.65 2.94
N GLU A 119 -20.24 10.69 3.39
CA GLU A 119 -21.20 10.84 4.48
C GLU A 119 -20.53 11.20 5.82
N GLN A 120 -19.37 10.62 6.09
CA GLN A 120 -18.57 10.94 7.29
C GLN A 120 -17.92 12.34 7.24
N ASN A 121 -17.95 13.00 6.08
CA ASN A 121 -17.29 14.29 5.86
C ASN A 121 -18.21 15.31 5.15
N PRO A 122 -19.38 15.64 5.70
CA PRO A 122 -20.34 16.50 5.04
C PRO A 122 -19.75 17.87 4.72
N GLY A 123 -19.89 18.30 3.47
CA GLY A 123 -19.46 19.61 3.01
C GLY A 123 -17.95 19.79 2.85
N LYS A 124 -17.14 18.76 3.06
CA LYS A 124 -15.69 18.82 2.86
C LYS A 124 -15.28 18.27 1.49
N LYS A 125 -14.24 18.89 0.93
CA LYS A 125 -13.59 18.37 -0.26
C LYS A 125 -12.60 17.28 0.16
N ILE A 126 -12.85 16.04 -0.23
CA ILE A 126 -12.02 14.88 0.12
C ILE A 126 -11.21 14.47 -1.10
N TYR A 127 -9.89 14.38 -0.91
CA TYR A 127 -8.99 13.79 -1.90
C TYR A 127 -8.88 12.29 -1.64
N CYS A 128 -8.99 11.50 -2.69
CA CYS A 128 -8.93 10.05 -2.62
C CYS A 128 -7.98 9.51 -3.69
N GLU A 129 -7.04 8.67 -3.27
CA GLU A 129 -6.18 7.85 -4.12
C GLU A 129 -6.68 6.41 -4.04
N CYS A 130 -7.02 5.82 -5.18
CA CYS A 130 -7.39 4.42 -5.28
C CYS A 130 -6.35 3.67 -6.11
N THR A 131 -5.67 2.69 -5.52
CA THR A 131 -4.71 1.83 -6.20
C THR A 131 -5.25 0.42 -6.29
N ILE A 132 -5.23 -0.16 -7.49
CA ILE A 132 -5.60 -1.55 -7.75
C ILE A 132 -4.38 -2.30 -8.21
N LYS A 133 -4.17 -3.49 -7.62
CA LYS A 133 -3.13 -4.44 -7.99
C LYS A 133 -3.77 -5.78 -8.28
N ILE A 134 -3.46 -6.33 -9.45
CA ILE A 134 -3.94 -7.64 -9.89
C ILE A 134 -2.75 -8.59 -9.87
N SER A 135 -2.81 -9.65 -9.06
CA SER A 135 -1.79 -10.70 -8.98
C SER A 135 -2.24 -11.91 -9.78
N ASP A 136 -1.42 -12.30 -10.77
CA ASP A 136 -1.71 -13.48 -11.60
C ASP A 136 -1.44 -14.80 -10.86
N SER A 137 -0.42 -14.80 -10.01
CA SER A 137 0.04 -15.99 -9.31
C SER A 137 -0.93 -16.47 -8.22
N GLU A 138 -1.66 -15.54 -7.61
CA GLU A 138 -2.53 -15.81 -6.45
C GLU A 138 -4.02 -15.66 -6.78
N LYS A 139 -4.35 -15.24 -8.02
CA LYS A 139 -5.72 -14.86 -8.42
C LYS A 139 -6.36 -13.89 -7.42
N GLU A 140 -5.55 -12.99 -6.85
CA GLU A 140 -5.96 -12.02 -5.86
C GLU A 140 -5.92 -10.61 -6.42
N ILE A 141 -6.92 -9.82 -6.05
CA ILE A 141 -7.01 -8.40 -6.40
C ILE A 141 -6.93 -7.62 -5.10
N LYS A 142 -5.89 -6.79 -5.00
CA LYS A 142 -5.66 -5.90 -3.88
C LYS A 142 -6.11 -4.49 -4.23
N ILE A 143 -6.99 -3.94 -3.40
CA ILE A 143 -7.50 -2.58 -3.54
C ILE A 143 -7.01 -1.77 -2.34
N ILE A 144 -6.42 -0.62 -2.60
CA ILE A 144 -5.96 0.30 -1.57
C ILE A 144 -6.62 1.65 -1.84
N MET A 145 -7.48 2.10 -0.92
CA MET A 145 -8.06 3.44 -0.95
C MET A 145 -7.48 4.28 0.17
N ARG A 146 -6.93 5.43 -0.19
CA ARG A 146 -6.45 6.45 0.74
C ARG A 146 -7.28 7.69 0.58
N ASP A 147 -7.77 8.24 1.67
CA ASP A 147 -8.56 9.45 1.66
C ASP A 147 -8.10 10.46 2.71
N SER A 148 -8.36 11.75 2.45
CA SER A 148 -8.04 12.86 3.34
C SER A 148 -9.16 13.18 4.33
N GLY A 149 -10.13 12.29 4.50
CA GLY A 149 -11.28 12.49 5.37
C GLY A 149 -11.00 12.23 6.84
N LYS A 150 -12.07 12.26 7.63
CA LYS A 150 -12.04 11.89 9.04
C LYS A 150 -11.62 10.42 9.17
N ILE A 151 -10.73 10.12 10.10
CA ILE A 151 -10.31 8.75 10.38
C ILE A 151 -11.49 7.96 10.93
N PHE A 152 -11.82 6.84 10.29
CA PHE A 152 -12.81 5.88 10.75
C PHE A 152 -12.31 4.45 10.50
N ASN A 153 -12.86 3.50 11.24
CA ASN A 153 -12.59 2.08 11.04
C ASN A 153 -13.94 1.38 10.79
N ILE A 154 -14.07 0.72 9.66
CA ILE A 154 -15.30 0.04 9.26
C ILE A 154 -15.67 -1.10 10.22
N THR A 155 -14.68 -1.66 10.92
CA THR A 155 -14.86 -2.77 11.86
C THR A 155 -15.07 -2.32 13.31
N ASP A 156 -15.04 -1.01 13.61
CA ASP A 156 -15.31 -0.52 14.95
C ASP A 156 -16.80 -0.69 15.30
N SER A 157 -17.06 -1.42 16.39
CA SER A 157 -18.40 -1.64 16.93
C SER A 157 -19.12 -0.35 17.38
N ASP A 158 -18.35 0.72 17.57
CA ASP A 158 -18.85 2.04 17.96
C ASP A 158 -19.27 2.91 16.75
N MET A 159 -19.00 2.48 15.53
CA MET A 159 -19.73 3.04 14.40
C MET A 159 -21.19 2.65 14.61
N GLU A 160 -22.04 3.65 14.83
CA GLU A 160 -23.49 3.44 14.65
C GLU A 160 -23.64 2.80 13.27
N ILE A 161 -23.84 1.47 13.27
CA ILE A 161 -24.07 0.66 12.05
C ILE A 161 -25.48 1.00 11.55
N SER A 162 -25.76 2.29 11.45
CA SER A 162 -26.98 2.80 10.84
C SER A 162 -26.81 2.97 9.34
N SER A 163 -25.57 2.90 8.80
CA SER A 163 -25.40 2.95 7.36
C SER A 163 -25.39 1.53 6.80
N LEU A 164 -26.36 1.24 5.97
CA LEU A 164 -26.44 0.03 5.15
C LEU A 164 -25.10 -0.20 4.41
N ASN A 165 -24.45 0.87 4.02
CA ASN A 165 -23.19 0.89 3.29
C ASN A 165 -22.04 0.24 4.08
N ALA A 166 -21.90 0.52 5.38
CA ALA A 166 -20.88 -0.11 6.24
C ALA A 166 -21.10 -1.62 6.36
N PHE A 167 -22.36 -2.05 6.49
CA PHE A 167 -22.71 -3.46 6.53
C PHE A 167 -22.43 -4.15 5.19
N VAL A 168 -22.77 -3.53 4.07
CA VAL A 168 -22.50 -4.07 2.74
C VAL A 168 -21.00 -4.22 2.53
N VAL A 169 -20.21 -3.18 2.81
CA VAL A 169 -18.75 -3.23 2.69
C VAL A 169 -18.18 -4.34 3.57
N SER A 170 -18.57 -4.44 4.83
CA SER A 170 -18.06 -5.48 5.75
C SER A 170 -18.42 -6.90 5.32
N SER A 171 -19.63 -7.10 4.77
CA SER A 171 -20.10 -8.41 4.31
C SER A 171 -19.44 -8.89 3.02
N MET A 172 -18.90 -7.96 2.22
CA MET A 172 -18.26 -8.27 0.93
C MET A 172 -16.77 -8.62 1.04
N MET A 173 -16.16 -8.33 2.19
CA MET A 173 -14.74 -8.52 2.38
C MET A 173 -14.43 -9.94 2.83
N GLU A 174 -13.50 -10.61 2.15
CA GLU A 174 -12.92 -11.87 2.61
C GLU A 174 -11.81 -11.61 3.64
N LYS A 175 -11.05 -10.55 3.44
CA LYS A 175 -9.99 -10.11 4.34
C LYS A 175 -9.93 -8.59 4.33
N TYR A 176 -10.08 -8.00 5.50
CA TYR A 176 -9.99 -6.56 5.68
C TYR A 176 -8.85 -6.20 6.63
N GLU A 177 -7.98 -5.35 6.17
CA GLU A 177 -6.92 -4.76 6.99
C GLU A 177 -7.03 -3.24 6.93
N ASN A 178 -7.66 -2.63 7.94
CA ASN A 178 -7.62 -1.18 8.13
C ASN A 178 -6.38 -0.84 8.93
N ARG A 179 -5.36 -0.35 8.26
CA ARG A 179 -4.21 0.23 8.94
C ARG A 179 -4.52 1.68 9.22
N LYS A 180 -4.81 2.01 10.48
CA LYS A 180 -4.76 3.40 10.95
C LYS A 180 -3.45 3.98 10.44
N ASN A 181 -3.54 4.99 9.60
CA ASN A 181 -2.36 5.57 8.99
C ASN A 181 -1.52 6.22 10.08
N LEU A 182 -0.42 5.57 10.44
CA LEU A 182 0.59 6.10 11.37
C LEU A 182 1.47 7.16 10.71
N THR A 183 1.21 7.50 9.45
CA THR A 183 1.95 8.56 8.77
C THR A 183 1.44 9.91 9.22
N THR A 184 2.35 10.84 9.43
CA THR A 184 2.16 12.23 9.86
C THR A 184 1.28 13.07 8.93
N MET A 185 0.68 12.52 7.88
CA MET A 185 -0.10 13.22 6.86
C MET A 185 -1.62 13.11 7.01
N GLY A 186 -2.15 12.40 8.01
CA GLY A 186 -3.58 12.41 8.31
C GLY A 186 -4.51 11.76 7.27
N TYR A 187 -4.00 10.88 6.42
CA TYR A 187 -4.82 10.13 5.47
C TYR A 187 -5.33 8.83 6.08
N ASN A 188 -6.59 8.49 5.80
CA ASN A 188 -7.09 7.13 5.99
C ASN A 188 -6.49 6.20 4.93
N ARG A 189 -6.29 4.93 5.29
CA ARG A 189 -5.91 3.89 4.35
C ARG A 189 -6.78 2.67 4.60
N ASN A 190 -7.58 2.33 3.61
CA ASN A 190 -8.39 1.13 3.58
C ASN A 190 -7.77 0.17 2.56
N GLU A 191 -7.50 -1.06 2.97
CA GLU A 191 -6.86 -2.07 2.14
C GLU A 191 -7.73 -3.33 2.12
N PHE A 192 -8.08 -3.80 0.92
CA PHE A 192 -8.95 -4.94 0.70
C PHE A 192 -8.23 -5.97 -0.17
N LEU A 193 -8.44 -7.22 0.15
CA LEU A 193 -7.96 -8.35 -0.63
C LEU A 193 -9.16 -9.17 -1.07
N ILE A 194 -9.33 -9.36 -2.37
CA ILE A 194 -10.45 -10.07 -2.98
C ILE A 194 -9.90 -11.19 -3.85
N SER A 195 -10.29 -12.43 -3.56
CA SER A 195 -9.91 -13.57 -4.39
C SER A 195 -10.83 -13.66 -5.61
N ASP A 196 -10.23 -13.84 -6.79
CA ASP A 196 -10.96 -14.14 -8.02
C ASP A 196 -11.19 -15.65 -8.12
N SER A 197 -12.03 -16.17 -7.21
CA SER A 197 -12.41 -17.58 -7.23
C SER A 197 -13.48 -17.82 -8.30
N GLU A 198 -13.13 -18.63 -9.30
CA GLU A 198 -14.15 -19.28 -10.12
C GLU A 198 -15.05 -20.07 -9.17
N GLY A 199 -16.28 -19.60 -9.01
CA GLY A 199 -17.31 -20.28 -8.22
C GLY A 199 -17.93 -21.45 -8.98
#